data_83fcb9a32b23ea43cccaae2674b55e4e
#
_entry.id   83fcb9a32b23ea43cccaae2674b55e4e
#
_cell.length_a   1.000
_cell.length_b   1.000
_cell.length_c   1.000
_cell.angle_alpha   90.00
_cell.angle_beta   90.00
_cell.angle_gamma   90.00
#
_symmetry.space_group_name_H-M   'P 1'
#
loop_
_entity.id
_entity.type
_entity.pdbx_description
1 polymer ?
#
loop_
_entity_poly.entity_id
_entity_poly.type
_entity_poly.pdbx_seq_one_letter_code
_entity_poly.pdbx_strand_id
1 'polypeptide(L)'
;MDNSNNNGLEYDDNSDMSDKKPHRKGFRNGFGVGIATGIVTTIVLGLIVLFAYTMITGRSVHTVAKSADVLDDKTVQKIDELANYIDEYYYEDYDKDDLENGLLHGVMEGLNDPYSVYYTADEYKELQINTTGTYYGIGAALKQDPNTKQVTVSKVYSGTPSEEAGLKKDDEIVSVDGVEATSEDLTKLVAKIRGKEGTKVTLEIRRGGEADPFTVEVERKNVELPSVDSKLLDNGVGYIQVSEFQTNTASQFEDALDGLTNQGMKGLIVDLRANPGGLLTAVTEMVDRLLPAETVGKLPAGTVVYTKDKNGNIQTFGDDDGKQIDCPIVVLVDENSASASEIFAGAMKDYNEDGYIDATLVGKKTFGKGIVQTIYNLSDGDAVKITTSKYYTPNGHNIHKKGIEPDVEVDYEYTGDTNADYDMQYDVQLQKAIEVMNEKLK
;
A
#
# COMPACT_ATOMS: atom_id res chain seq x y z
N MET A 1 -57.03 0.67 70.60
CA MET A 1 -56.72 1.24 71.91
C MET A 1 -56.02 2.53 71.64
N ASP A 2 -56.74 3.47 71.60
CA ASP A 2 -57.00 4.58 72.56
C ASP A 2 -55.93 5.65 72.43
N ASN A 3 -56.40 6.70 71.92
CA ASN A 3 -56.92 7.95 72.52
C ASN A 3 -55.77 8.94 72.79
N SER A 4 -55.85 10.11 72.54
CA SER A 4 -56.82 11.13 72.28
C SER A 4 -56.16 12.49 72.62
N ASN A 5 -56.52 13.49 71.85
CA ASN A 5 -56.95 14.84 72.29
C ASN A 5 -55.95 15.65 73.12
N ASN A 6 -55.84 16.90 73.03
CA ASN A 6 -56.77 17.95 72.69
C ASN A 6 -56.10 19.34 72.72
N ASN A 7 -56.59 20.22 71.88
CA ASN A 7 -56.89 21.64 72.04
C ASN A 7 -55.99 22.57 72.88
N GLY A 8 -55.85 23.76 72.36
CA GLY A 8 -55.72 24.99 73.07
C GLY A 8 -55.27 26.16 72.19
N LEU A 9 -56.28 26.91 71.76
CA LEU A 9 -56.16 28.29 71.30
C LEU A 9 -55.73 29.20 72.44
N GLU A 10 -54.84 30.17 72.16
CA GLU A 10 -55.06 31.52 72.63
C GLU A 10 -54.20 32.54 71.89
N TYR A 11 -54.80 33.66 71.58
CA TYR A 11 -54.27 34.92 71.05
C TYR A 11 -53.41 35.59 72.11
N ASP A 12 -52.33 36.29 71.69
CA ASP A 12 -52.27 37.73 71.91
C ASP A 12 -51.13 38.42 71.18
N ASP A 13 -51.45 39.60 70.84
CA ASP A 13 -50.88 40.75 70.20
C ASP A 13 -49.53 41.20 70.83
N ASN A 14 -48.57 41.63 70.05
CA ASN A 14 -48.00 42.98 70.10
C ASN A 14 -46.76 43.14 69.18
N SER A 15 -46.93 44.12 68.34
CA SER A 15 -45.92 44.94 67.67
C SER A 15 -44.50 44.92 68.24
N ASP A 16 -43.53 44.69 67.35
CA ASP A 16 -42.38 45.59 67.29
C ASP A 16 -41.75 45.66 65.96
N MET A 17 -41.56 46.86 65.39
CA MET A 17 -40.82 47.14 64.14
C MET A 17 -39.35 47.17 64.44
N SER A 18 -38.58 46.27 63.80
CA SER A 18 -37.13 46.49 63.67
C SER A 18 -36.60 45.99 62.36
N ASP A 19 -36.01 46.88 61.61
CA ASP A 19 -35.08 46.81 60.48
C ASP A 19 -34.65 45.44 60.04
N LYS A 20 -35.09 44.95 58.84
CA LYS A 20 -34.49 43.95 58.10
C LYS A 20 -33.64 44.57 56.97
N LYS A 21 -32.30 44.61 57.13
CA LYS A 21 -31.31 44.89 56.07
C LYS A 21 -31.47 43.86 54.99
N PRO A 22 -31.45 44.24 53.69
CA PRO A 22 -31.55 43.28 52.55
C PRO A 22 -30.31 42.42 52.43
N HIS A 23 -30.54 41.13 52.31
CA HIS A 23 -29.50 40.12 52.14
C HIS A 23 -28.65 40.35 50.86
N ARG A 24 -27.35 40.71 50.97
CA ARG A 24 -26.32 40.86 49.93
C ARG A 24 -25.92 39.57 49.22
N LYS A 25 -26.64 38.46 49.37
CA LYS A 25 -26.31 37.18 48.73
C LYS A 25 -26.73 37.07 47.25
N GLY A 26 -27.76 37.79 46.79
CA GLY A 26 -28.21 37.73 45.39
C GLY A 26 -27.31 38.41 44.39
N PHE A 27 -26.61 39.49 44.79
CA PHE A 27 -25.76 40.27 43.88
C PHE A 27 -24.45 39.54 43.51
N ARG A 28 -23.83 38.81 44.45
CA ARG A 28 -22.59 38.04 44.16
C ARG A 28 -22.83 36.86 43.24
N ASN A 29 -23.96 36.17 43.33
CA ASN A 29 -24.31 35.06 42.45
C ASN A 29 -24.74 35.54 41.06
N GLY A 30 -25.46 36.64 40.94
CA GLY A 30 -25.81 37.26 39.66
C GLY A 30 -24.61 37.81 38.90
N PHE A 31 -23.62 38.39 39.61
CA PHE A 31 -22.40 38.88 38.97
C PHE A 31 -21.51 37.75 38.46
N GLY A 32 -21.36 36.65 39.20
CA GLY A 32 -20.63 35.47 38.74
C GLY A 32 -21.28 34.78 37.54
N VAL A 33 -22.62 34.65 37.54
CA VAL A 33 -23.35 34.11 36.40
C VAL A 33 -23.25 35.04 35.18
N GLY A 34 -23.33 36.36 35.39
CA GLY A 34 -23.17 37.34 34.30
C GLY A 34 -21.80 37.32 33.62
N ILE A 35 -20.74 37.18 34.41
CA ILE A 35 -19.35 37.00 33.85
C ILE A 35 -19.25 35.69 33.09
N ALA A 36 -19.72 34.58 33.66
CA ALA A 36 -19.65 33.29 32.97
C ALA A 36 -20.45 33.28 31.66
N THR A 37 -21.68 33.88 31.66
CA THR A 37 -22.49 34.00 30.45
C THR A 37 -21.83 34.96 29.44
N GLY A 38 -21.25 36.05 29.90
CA GLY A 38 -20.51 36.99 29.02
C GLY A 38 -19.31 36.32 28.33
N ILE A 39 -18.50 35.53 29.06
CA ILE A 39 -17.38 34.80 28.49
C ILE A 39 -17.87 33.76 27.46
N VAL A 40 -18.89 32.97 27.77
CA VAL A 40 -19.45 31.99 26.84
C VAL A 40 -20.02 32.67 25.59
N THR A 41 -20.76 33.80 25.76
CA THR A 41 -21.28 34.54 24.61
C THR A 41 -20.18 35.13 23.74
N THR A 42 -19.09 35.64 24.34
CA THR A 42 -17.95 36.19 23.60
C THR A 42 -17.23 35.07 22.83
N ILE A 43 -17.06 33.88 23.41
CA ILE A 43 -16.47 32.70 22.74
C ILE A 43 -17.36 32.27 21.58
N VAL A 44 -18.68 32.17 21.79
CA VAL A 44 -19.63 31.78 20.72
C VAL A 44 -19.66 32.80 19.60
N LEU A 45 -19.68 34.11 19.91
CA LEU A 45 -19.58 35.16 18.88
C LEU A 45 -18.25 35.12 18.17
N GLY A 46 -17.13 34.87 18.84
CA GLY A 46 -15.81 34.69 18.24
C GLY A 46 -15.79 33.50 17.27
N LEU A 47 -16.40 32.38 17.64
CA LEU A 47 -16.51 31.19 16.78
C LEU A 47 -17.42 31.45 15.57
N ILE A 48 -18.51 32.19 15.74
CA ILE A 48 -19.41 32.58 14.63
C ILE A 48 -18.71 33.53 13.66
N VAL A 49 -17.95 34.52 14.17
CA VAL A 49 -17.16 35.44 13.32
C VAL A 49 -16.06 34.66 12.59
N LEU A 50 -15.38 33.72 13.25
CA LEU A 50 -14.38 32.86 12.65
C LEU A 50 -14.99 31.97 11.55
N PHE A 51 -16.14 31.36 11.83
CA PHE A 51 -16.89 30.57 10.87
C PHE A 51 -17.37 31.40 9.68
N ALA A 52 -17.91 32.59 9.92
CA ALA A 52 -18.30 33.52 8.86
C ALA A 52 -17.09 33.99 8.03
N TYR A 53 -15.95 34.23 8.66
CA TYR A 53 -14.70 34.59 7.98
C TYR A 53 -14.22 33.44 7.09
N THR A 54 -14.24 32.19 7.57
CA THR A 54 -13.86 31.01 6.76
C THR A 54 -14.82 30.79 5.59
N MET A 55 -16.13 31.03 5.78
CA MET A 55 -17.13 30.92 4.72
C MET A 55 -17.01 32.02 3.67
N ILE A 56 -16.63 33.24 4.06
CA ILE A 56 -16.51 34.40 3.14
C ILE A 56 -15.18 34.36 2.39
N THR A 57 -14.10 33.91 3.04
CA THR A 57 -12.75 33.95 2.46
C THR A 57 -12.33 32.64 1.84
N GLY A 58 -13.09 31.54 2.05
CA GLY A 58 -12.70 30.17 1.64
C GLY A 58 -11.41 29.66 2.33
N ARG A 59 -10.85 30.43 3.25
CA ARG A 59 -9.66 30.07 4.00
C ARG A 59 -10.05 29.31 5.25
N SER A 60 -9.89 27.99 5.24
CA SER A 60 -9.82 27.22 6.48
C SER A 60 -8.69 27.81 7.33
N VAL A 61 -9.02 28.15 8.59
CA VAL A 61 -7.98 28.42 9.60
C VAL A 61 -7.41 27.06 9.99
N HIS A 62 -6.63 26.47 9.10
CA HIS A 62 -5.65 25.50 9.55
C HIS A 62 -4.63 26.29 10.37
N THR A 63 -4.43 25.94 11.60
CA THR A 63 -3.20 26.25 12.33
C THR A 63 -2.08 25.56 11.53
N VAL A 64 -1.56 26.28 10.55
CA VAL A 64 -0.38 25.89 9.80
C VAL A 64 0.75 25.83 10.84
N ALA A 65 1.04 24.65 11.34
CA ALA A 65 2.37 24.37 11.86
C ALA A 65 3.32 24.93 10.82
N LYS A 66 4.23 25.87 11.21
CA LYS A 66 5.19 26.57 10.36
C LYS A 66 5.35 25.86 9.04
N SER A 67 4.72 26.37 7.98
CA SER A 67 4.97 25.88 6.62
C SER A 67 6.46 25.96 6.41
N ALA A 68 7.06 24.92 5.89
CA ALA A 68 8.42 25.03 5.39
C ALA A 68 8.43 26.29 4.52
N ASP A 69 9.39 27.21 4.74
CA ASP A 69 9.53 28.51 4.02
C ASP A 69 9.77 28.32 2.49
N VAL A 70 9.31 27.21 1.93
CA VAL A 70 9.46 26.86 0.50
C VAL A 70 8.55 27.71 -0.38
N LEU A 71 7.35 28.08 0.10
CA LEU A 71 6.40 28.92 -0.61
C LEU A 71 6.36 30.32 0.05
N ASP A 72 7.51 30.99 0.13
CA ASP A 72 7.56 32.39 0.51
C ASP A 72 6.96 33.30 -0.62
N ASP A 73 6.64 34.53 -0.29
CA ASP A 73 6.04 35.47 -1.25
C ASP A 73 6.89 35.65 -2.54
N LYS A 74 8.21 35.49 -2.43
CA LYS A 74 9.11 35.59 -3.60
C LYS A 74 9.01 34.38 -4.51
N THR A 75 8.86 33.19 -3.93
CA THR A 75 8.69 31.95 -4.68
C THR A 75 7.35 31.97 -5.40
N VAL A 76 6.27 32.36 -4.70
CA VAL A 76 4.94 32.53 -5.30
C VAL A 76 4.99 33.55 -6.46
N GLN A 77 5.59 34.73 -6.24
CA GLN A 77 5.73 35.75 -7.30
C GLN A 77 6.48 35.19 -8.51
N LYS A 78 7.53 34.38 -8.34
CA LYS A 78 8.25 33.79 -9.48
C LYS A 78 7.42 32.81 -10.25
N ILE A 79 6.60 32.01 -9.54
CA ILE A 79 5.67 31.05 -10.17
C ILE A 79 4.65 31.82 -11.00
N ASP A 80 4.09 32.91 -10.45
CA ASP A 80 3.16 33.78 -11.18
C ASP A 80 3.81 34.41 -12.41
N GLU A 81 5.07 34.89 -12.30
CA GLU A 81 5.82 35.47 -13.44
C GLU A 81 6.05 34.39 -14.54
N LEU A 82 6.40 33.16 -14.16
CA LEU A 82 6.57 32.03 -15.10
C LEU A 82 5.25 31.71 -15.81
N ALA A 83 4.15 31.59 -15.06
CA ALA A 83 2.83 31.32 -15.62
C ALA A 83 2.41 32.42 -16.61
N ASN A 84 2.66 33.70 -16.28
CA ASN A 84 2.36 34.80 -17.18
C ASN A 84 3.20 34.77 -18.46
N TYR A 85 4.50 34.42 -18.39
CA TYR A 85 5.33 34.26 -19.58
C TYR A 85 4.88 33.09 -20.46
N ILE A 86 4.44 31.98 -19.86
CA ILE A 86 3.88 30.85 -20.60
C ILE A 86 2.59 31.29 -21.31
N ASP A 87 1.67 31.94 -20.61
CA ASP A 87 0.39 32.37 -21.15
C ASP A 87 0.57 33.43 -22.29
N GLU A 88 1.61 34.30 -22.20
CA GLU A 88 1.84 35.37 -23.16
C GLU A 88 2.70 34.94 -24.38
N TYR A 89 3.67 34.04 -24.19
CA TYR A 89 4.70 33.78 -25.20
C TYR A 89 4.82 32.32 -25.65
N TYR A 90 4.20 31.36 -24.96
CA TYR A 90 4.30 29.97 -25.40
C TYR A 90 3.54 29.78 -26.71
N TYR A 91 4.19 29.13 -27.66
CA TYR A 91 3.70 29.07 -29.04
C TYR A 91 2.53 28.11 -29.26
N GLU A 92 2.45 27.02 -28.45
CA GLU A 92 1.43 25.97 -28.59
C GLU A 92 0.35 26.10 -27.49
N ASP A 93 -0.79 25.49 -27.71
CA ASP A 93 -1.80 25.35 -26.66
C ASP A 93 -1.25 24.44 -25.55
N TYR A 94 -1.59 24.71 -24.31
CA TYR A 94 -1.21 23.94 -23.15
C TYR A 94 -2.39 23.71 -22.21
N ASP A 95 -2.35 22.60 -21.46
CA ASP A 95 -3.30 22.32 -20.40
C ASP A 95 -2.80 22.93 -19.09
N LYS A 96 -3.68 23.65 -18.40
CA LYS A 96 -3.35 24.25 -17.09
C LYS A 96 -3.17 23.23 -16.00
N ASP A 97 -3.95 22.15 -16.05
CA ASP A 97 -3.87 21.05 -15.08
C ASP A 97 -2.53 20.32 -15.22
N ASP A 98 -2.00 20.18 -16.45
CA ASP A 98 -0.66 19.62 -16.69
C ASP A 98 0.45 20.50 -16.07
N LEU A 99 0.32 21.84 -16.16
CA LEU A 99 1.29 22.75 -15.51
C LEU A 99 1.21 22.70 -13.98
N GLU A 100 0.00 22.63 -13.42
CA GLU A 100 -0.21 22.50 -11.97
C GLU A 100 0.37 21.19 -11.46
N ASN A 101 0.06 20.09 -12.12
CA ASN A 101 0.61 18.78 -11.81
C ASN A 101 2.13 18.76 -11.90
N GLY A 102 2.70 19.36 -12.97
CA GLY A 102 4.14 19.51 -13.13
C GLY A 102 4.81 20.28 -11.99
N LEU A 103 4.16 21.35 -11.49
CA LEU A 103 4.65 22.10 -10.32
C LEU A 103 4.67 21.24 -9.06
N LEU A 104 3.60 20.48 -8.79
CA LEU A 104 3.48 19.64 -7.61
C LEU A 104 4.47 18.46 -7.64
N HIS A 105 4.65 17.82 -8.79
CA HIS A 105 5.72 16.84 -9.01
C HIS A 105 7.10 17.43 -8.75
N GLY A 106 7.39 18.63 -9.29
CA GLY A 106 8.66 19.33 -9.10
C GLY A 106 8.99 19.65 -7.64
N VAL A 107 7.99 19.91 -6.80
CA VAL A 107 8.19 20.09 -5.35
C VAL A 107 8.74 18.79 -4.72
N MET A 108 8.20 17.65 -5.11
CA MET A 108 8.67 16.35 -4.60
C MET A 108 10.03 15.95 -5.18
N GLU A 109 10.26 16.21 -6.46
CA GLU A 109 11.56 15.98 -7.11
C GLU A 109 12.69 16.78 -6.46
N GLY A 110 12.39 17.96 -5.93
CA GLY A 110 13.32 18.79 -5.17
C GLY A 110 13.91 18.12 -3.92
N LEU A 111 13.31 17.04 -3.41
CA LEU A 111 13.86 16.23 -2.32
C LEU A 111 15.06 15.39 -2.74
N ASN A 112 15.30 15.19 -4.05
CA ASN A 112 16.29 14.26 -4.60
C ASN A 112 16.13 12.83 -4.02
N ASP A 113 14.90 12.43 -3.71
CA ASP A 113 14.53 11.10 -3.27
C ASP A 113 13.57 10.49 -4.30
N PRO A 114 14.02 9.51 -5.11
CA PRO A 114 13.20 8.93 -6.17
C PRO A 114 12.01 8.12 -5.64
N TYR A 115 11.93 7.90 -4.33
CA TYR A 115 10.85 7.15 -3.69
C TYR A 115 9.76 8.04 -3.11
N SER A 116 10.04 9.35 -2.97
CA SER A 116 9.07 10.36 -2.52
C SER A 116 8.43 11.03 -3.73
N VAL A 117 7.13 10.78 -3.93
CA VAL A 117 6.41 11.11 -5.17
C VAL A 117 5.06 11.75 -4.84
N TYR A 118 4.66 12.77 -5.61
CA TYR A 118 3.29 13.25 -5.69
C TYR A 118 2.52 12.38 -6.71
N TYR A 119 1.26 12.14 -6.44
CA TYR A 119 0.33 11.44 -7.32
C TYR A 119 -0.93 12.25 -7.50
N THR A 120 -1.34 12.48 -8.74
CA THR A 120 -2.70 12.91 -9.06
C THR A 120 -3.71 11.84 -8.63
N ALA A 121 -5.00 12.19 -8.54
CA ALA A 121 -6.05 11.26 -8.14
C ALA A 121 -6.09 10.00 -9.03
N ASP A 122 -5.85 10.15 -10.33
CA ASP A 122 -5.83 9.02 -11.26
C ASP A 122 -4.57 8.15 -11.07
N GLU A 123 -3.39 8.73 -10.92
CA GLU A 123 -2.16 8.00 -10.63
C GLU A 123 -2.23 7.30 -9.27
N TYR A 124 -2.84 7.94 -8.27
CA TYR A 124 -3.04 7.33 -6.96
C TYR A 124 -3.99 6.12 -7.02
N LYS A 125 -5.04 6.21 -7.82
CA LYS A 125 -5.95 5.09 -8.06
C LYS A 125 -5.23 3.89 -8.71
N GLU A 126 -4.36 4.13 -9.70
CA GLU A 126 -3.53 3.07 -10.28
C GLU A 126 -2.55 2.48 -9.25
N LEU A 127 -1.94 3.32 -8.41
CA LEU A 127 -1.09 2.85 -7.31
C LEU A 127 -1.88 1.96 -6.34
N GLN A 128 -3.12 2.35 -6.00
CA GLN A 128 -3.98 1.55 -5.12
C GLN A 128 -4.30 0.18 -5.74
N ILE A 129 -4.62 0.12 -7.02
CA ILE A 129 -4.89 -1.15 -7.74
C ILE A 129 -3.66 -2.05 -7.67
N ASN A 130 -2.48 -1.53 -7.98
CA ASN A 130 -1.24 -2.29 -7.93
C ASN A 130 -0.90 -2.76 -6.50
N THR A 131 -1.20 -1.93 -5.50
CA THR A 131 -0.94 -2.25 -4.09
C THR A 131 -1.92 -3.28 -3.53
N THR A 132 -3.20 -3.19 -3.91
CA THR A 132 -4.22 -4.11 -3.41
C THR A 132 -4.18 -5.48 -4.08
N GLY A 133 -3.64 -5.56 -5.30
CA GLY A 133 -3.70 -6.77 -6.12
C GLY A 133 -5.10 -7.11 -6.61
N THR A 134 -6.03 -6.14 -6.53
CA THR A 134 -7.42 -6.34 -6.94
C THR A 134 -7.91 -5.15 -7.76
N TYR A 135 -8.73 -5.43 -8.76
CA TYR A 135 -9.37 -4.39 -9.57
C TYR A 135 -10.69 -4.87 -10.15
N TYR A 136 -11.55 -3.94 -10.48
CA TYR A 136 -12.77 -4.26 -11.19
C TYR A 136 -12.53 -4.26 -12.71
N GLY A 137 -12.58 -5.44 -13.31
CA GLY A 137 -12.25 -5.62 -14.71
C GLY A 137 -12.60 -7.02 -15.22
N ILE A 138 -11.85 -7.46 -16.23
CA ILE A 138 -12.14 -8.71 -16.94
C ILE A 138 -11.19 -9.87 -16.62
N GLY A 139 -10.00 -9.61 -16.06
CA GLY A 139 -9.05 -10.66 -15.70
C GLY A 139 -8.21 -11.18 -16.88
N ALA A 140 -7.71 -10.26 -17.70
CA ALA A 140 -6.74 -10.55 -18.76
C ALA A 140 -5.59 -9.52 -18.73
N ALA A 141 -4.38 -9.98 -19.03
CA ALA A 141 -3.26 -9.10 -19.31
C ALA A 141 -3.18 -8.79 -20.81
N LEU A 142 -2.95 -7.53 -21.13
CA LEU A 142 -2.87 -7.03 -22.50
C LEU A 142 -1.47 -6.52 -22.80
N LYS A 143 -1.06 -6.61 -24.05
CA LYS A 143 0.15 -5.97 -24.57
C LYS A 143 -0.18 -5.20 -25.84
N GLN A 144 0.51 -4.09 -26.07
CA GLN A 144 0.40 -3.30 -27.28
C GLN A 144 1.75 -3.28 -28.01
N ASP A 145 1.72 -3.58 -29.30
CA ASP A 145 2.92 -3.43 -30.14
C ASP A 145 3.24 -1.93 -30.30
N PRO A 146 4.47 -1.49 -30.00
CA PRO A 146 4.82 -0.07 -30.04
C PRO A 146 4.77 0.54 -31.45
N ASN A 147 4.92 -0.27 -32.50
CA ASN A 147 4.97 0.21 -33.88
C ASN A 147 3.60 0.16 -34.55
N THR A 148 2.91 -0.98 -34.41
CA THR A 148 1.61 -1.20 -35.08
C THR A 148 0.42 -0.75 -34.23
N LYS A 149 0.64 -0.50 -32.93
CA LYS A 149 -0.40 -0.23 -31.93
C LYS A 149 -1.41 -1.37 -31.76
N GLN A 150 -1.18 -2.51 -32.37
CA GLN A 150 -2.01 -3.70 -32.23
C GLN A 150 -2.01 -4.17 -30.77
N VAL A 151 -3.21 -4.42 -30.21
CA VAL A 151 -3.40 -4.88 -28.84
C VAL A 151 -3.74 -6.36 -28.84
N THR A 152 -3.02 -7.14 -28.05
CA THR A 152 -3.24 -8.59 -27.93
C THR A 152 -3.33 -9.03 -26.47
N VAL A 153 -4.12 -10.07 -26.22
CA VAL A 153 -4.22 -10.74 -24.93
C VAL A 153 -2.91 -11.54 -24.70
N SER A 154 -2.10 -11.12 -23.74
CA SER A 154 -0.86 -11.83 -23.40
C SER A 154 -1.09 -12.98 -22.42
N LYS A 155 -2.11 -12.84 -21.54
CA LYS A 155 -2.49 -13.87 -20.56
C LYS A 155 -3.99 -13.72 -20.20
N VAL A 156 -4.67 -14.83 -20.02
CA VAL A 156 -5.99 -14.90 -19.36
C VAL A 156 -5.78 -15.56 -18.01
N TYR A 157 -6.25 -14.91 -16.93
CA TYR A 157 -6.14 -15.47 -15.60
C TYR A 157 -7.27 -16.47 -15.34
N SER A 158 -6.96 -17.55 -14.62
CA SER A 158 -7.95 -18.58 -14.31
C SER A 158 -8.99 -18.10 -13.32
N GLY A 159 -10.23 -18.58 -13.44
CA GLY A 159 -11.36 -18.18 -12.59
C GLY A 159 -11.89 -16.78 -12.87
N THR A 160 -11.48 -16.12 -13.96
CA THR A 160 -11.84 -14.74 -14.27
C THR A 160 -12.95 -14.61 -15.33
N PRO A 161 -13.61 -13.45 -15.41
CA PRO A 161 -14.62 -13.18 -16.44
C PRO A 161 -14.10 -13.35 -17.87
N SER A 162 -12.83 -13.06 -18.13
CA SER A 162 -12.21 -13.29 -19.44
C SER A 162 -12.15 -14.77 -19.81
N GLU A 163 -11.81 -15.63 -18.85
CA GLU A 163 -11.82 -17.08 -19.07
C GLU A 163 -13.25 -17.59 -19.30
N GLU A 164 -14.21 -17.16 -18.44
CA GLU A 164 -15.63 -17.50 -18.59
C GLU A 164 -16.20 -17.07 -19.95
N ALA A 165 -15.79 -15.92 -20.46
CA ALA A 165 -16.18 -15.39 -21.76
C ALA A 165 -15.46 -16.06 -22.95
N GLY A 166 -14.46 -16.91 -22.66
CA GLY A 166 -13.73 -17.68 -23.68
C GLY A 166 -12.65 -16.90 -24.42
N LEU A 167 -12.12 -15.81 -23.82
CA LEU A 167 -10.91 -15.12 -24.28
C LEU A 167 -9.71 -16.08 -24.17
N LYS A 168 -8.75 -15.94 -25.07
CA LYS A 168 -7.53 -16.77 -25.09
C LYS A 168 -6.29 -15.91 -25.27
N LYS A 169 -5.16 -16.46 -24.84
CA LYS A 169 -3.85 -15.89 -25.18
C LYS A 169 -3.75 -15.73 -26.70
N ASP A 170 -3.13 -14.64 -27.12
CA ASP A 170 -2.91 -14.22 -28.51
C ASP A 170 -4.20 -13.79 -29.28
N ASP A 171 -5.35 -13.66 -28.62
CA ASP A 171 -6.48 -12.95 -29.20
C ASP A 171 -6.11 -11.47 -29.44
N GLU A 172 -6.35 -10.96 -30.64
CA GLU A 172 -6.21 -9.55 -30.96
C GLU A 172 -7.47 -8.78 -30.56
N ILE A 173 -7.34 -7.74 -29.77
CA ILE A 173 -8.42 -6.80 -29.46
C ILE A 173 -8.52 -5.78 -30.60
N VAL A 174 -9.59 -5.84 -31.36
CA VAL A 174 -9.85 -4.93 -32.49
C VAL A 174 -10.54 -3.65 -32.01
N SER A 175 -11.55 -3.79 -31.15
CA SER A 175 -12.23 -2.63 -30.55
C SER A 175 -12.71 -2.92 -29.12
N VAL A 176 -12.91 -1.84 -28.36
CA VAL A 176 -13.49 -1.84 -27.01
C VAL A 176 -14.67 -0.88 -26.99
N ASP A 177 -15.87 -1.38 -26.71
CA ASP A 177 -17.14 -0.61 -26.75
C ASP A 177 -17.30 0.21 -28.04
N GLY A 178 -16.85 -0.35 -29.20
CA GLY A 178 -16.90 0.28 -30.52
C GLY A 178 -15.78 1.29 -30.80
N VAL A 179 -14.82 1.48 -29.90
CA VAL A 179 -13.63 2.32 -30.11
C VAL A 179 -12.49 1.42 -30.60
N GLU A 180 -11.89 1.76 -31.74
CA GLU A 180 -10.79 1.01 -32.34
C GLU A 180 -9.56 1.00 -31.40
N ALA A 181 -9.05 -0.19 -31.10
CA ALA A 181 -7.97 -0.38 -30.11
C ALA A 181 -6.64 0.25 -30.55
N THR A 182 -6.36 0.29 -31.86
CA THR A 182 -5.14 0.91 -32.40
C THR A 182 -5.15 2.43 -32.37
N SER A 183 -6.31 3.06 -32.13
CA SER A 183 -6.46 4.53 -32.07
C SER A 183 -6.06 5.12 -30.72
N GLU A 184 -5.82 4.28 -29.70
CA GLU A 184 -5.53 4.74 -28.35
C GLU A 184 -4.27 4.07 -27.76
N ASP A 185 -3.71 4.71 -26.74
CA ASP A 185 -2.68 4.09 -25.93
C ASP A 185 -3.28 3.02 -25.01
N LEU A 186 -2.47 2.00 -24.70
CA LEU A 186 -2.89 0.86 -23.90
C LEU A 186 -3.49 1.28 -22.55
N THR A 187 -2.93 2.30 -21.89
CA THR A 187 -3.43 2.80 -20.61
C THR A 187 -4.88 3.30 -20.72
N LYS A 188 -5.20 4.10 -21.76
CA LYS A 188 -6.55 4.59 -22.00
C LYS A 188 -7.52 3.46 -22.35
N LEU A 189 -7.05 2.49 -23.13
CA LEU A 189 -7.85 1.32 -23.49
C LEU A 189 -8.15 0.46 -22.26
N VAL A 190 -7.17 0.19 -21.42
CA VAL A 190 -7.32 -0.54 -20.15
C VAL A 190 -8.30 0.17 -19.22
N ALA A 191 -8.26 1.51 -19.14
CA ALA A 191 -9.21 2.29 -18.34
C ALA A 191 -10.67 2.11 -18.81
N LYS A 192 -10.90 1.91 -20.13
CA LYS A 192 -12.24 1.60 -20.68
C LYS A 192 -12.65 0.14 -20.42
N ILE A 193 -11.71 -0.78 -20.45
CA ILE A 193 -11.96 -2.20 -20.15
C ILE A 193 -12.29 -2.37 -18.66
N ARG A 194 -11.59 -1.67 -17.77
CA ARG A 194 -11.94 -1.57 -16.34
C ARG A 194 -13.24 -0.78 -16.17
N GLY A 195 -13.86 -0.88 -15.01
CA GLY A 195 -15.08 -0.12 -14.73
C GLY A 195 -15.82 -0.65 -13.52
N LYS A 196 -17.04 -0.16 -13.31
CA LYS A 196 -17.85 -0.53 -12.15
C LYS A 196 -18.23 -2.02 -12.22
N GLU A 197 -18.16 -2.70 -11.07
CA GLU A 197 -18.59 -4.09 -10.91
C GLU A 197 -20.00 -4.33 -11.43
N GLY A 198 -20.21 -5.49 -12.09
CA GLY A 198 -21.48 -5.90 -12.68
C GLY A 198 -21.82 -5.22 -14.01
N THR A 199 -21.02 -4.24 -14.46
CA THR A 199 -21.17 -3.68 -15.81
C THR A 199 -20.48 -4.57 -16.85
N LYS A 200 -20.88 -4.45 -18.12
CA LYS A 200 -20.25 -5.20 -19.21
C LYS A 200 -19.37 -4.32 -20.07
N VAL A 201 -18.35 -4.91 -20.65
CA VAL A 201 -17.57 -4.36 -21.75
C VAL A 201 -17.74 -5.24 -22.97
N THR A 202 -17.87 -4.61 -24.13
CA THR A 202 -17.97 -5.30 -25.43
C THR A 202 -16.62 -5.24 -26.13
N LEU A 203 -16.04 -6.40 -26.40
CA LEU A 203 -14.78 -6.53 -27.13
C LEU A 203 -15.04 -7.13 -28.50
N GLU A 204 -14.52 -6.52 -29.57
CA GLU A 204 -14.34 -7.22 -30.83
C GLU A 204 -12.94 -7.81 -30.86
N ILE A 205 -12.86 -9.11 -31.07
CA ILE A 205 -11.59 -9.84 -31.09
C ILE A 205 -11.39 -10.58 -32.40
N ARG A 206 -10.12 -10.70 -32.83
CA ARG A 206 -9.69 -11.53 -33.93
C ARG A 206 -8.80 -12.64 -33.39
N ARG A 207 -9.07 -13.88 -33.79
CA ARG A 207 -8.35 -15.06 -33.30
C ARG A 207 -7.68 -15.81 -34.43
N GLY A 208 -6.42 -16.22 -34.23
CA GLY A 208 -5.72 -17.12 -35.15
C GLY A 208 -5.54 -16.61 -36.59
N GLY A 209 -5.59 -15.28 -36.81
CA GLY A 209 -5.48 -14.69 -38.14
C GLY A 209 -6.75 -14.79 -38.98
N GLU A 210 -7.90 -15.09 -38.36
CA GLU A 210 -9.20 -15.08 -39.06
C GLU A 210 -9.49 -13.67 -39.61
N ALA A 211 -10.15 -13.61 -40.77
CA ALA A 211 -10.40 -12.35 -41.46
C ALA A 211 -11.46 -11.49 -40.73
N ASP A 212 -12.49 -12.15 -40.19
CA ASP A 212 -13.62 -11.45 -39.55
C ASP A 212 -13.54 -11.50 -38.03
N PRO A 213 -13.56 -10.34 -37.34
CA PRO A 213 -13.61 -10.30 -35.90
C PRO A 213 -14.99 -10.75 -35.39
N PHE A 214 -15.04 -11.25 -34.16
CA PHE A 214 -16.27 -11.60 -33.47
C PHE A 214 -16.38 -10.87 -32.13
N THR A 215 -17.64 -10.66 -31.69
CA THR A 215 -17.91 -9.91 -30.45
C THR A 215 -17.96 -10.82 -29.25
N VAL A 216 -17.32 -10.38 -28.15
CA VAL A 216 -17.36 -10.99 -26.82
C VAL A 216 -17.81 -9.94 -25.81
N GLU A 217 -18.90 -10.22 -25.09
CA GLU A 217 -19.30 -9.42 -23.93
C GLU A 217 -18.69 -10.01 -22.67
N VAL A 218 -17.98 -9.19 -21.89
CA VAL A 218 -17.36 -9.61 -20.62
C VAL A 218 -17.92 -8.77 -19.48
N GLU A 219 -18.43 -9.43 -18.45
CA GLU A 219 -18.88 -8.75 -17.22
C GLU A 219 -17.66 -8.36 -16.39
N ARG A 220 -17.65 -7.12 -15.90
CA ARG A 220 -16.60 -6.66 -14.97
C ARG A 220 -16.90 -7.20 -13.57
N LYS A 221 -15.95 -7.95 -13.01
CA LYS A 221 -16.00 -8.45 -11.64
C LYS A 221 -14.79 -7.96 -10.88
N ASN A 222 -14.79 -8.14 -9.56
CA ASN A 222 -13.56 -8.03 -8.78
C ASN A 222 -12.61 -9.14 -9.24
N VAL A 223 -11.43 -8.74 -9.72
CA VAL A 223 -10.38 -9.66 -10.19
C VAL A 223 -9.22 -9.56 -9.23
N GLU A 224 -8.79 -10.70 -8.70
CA GLU A 224 -7.57 -10.82 -7.92
C GLU A 224 -6.41 -11.18 -8.84
N LEU A 225 -5.33 -10.39 -8.74
CA LEU A 225 -4.09 -10.70 -9.44
C LEU A 225 -3.31 -11.76 -8.65
N PRO A 226 -2.91 -12.86 -9.28
CA PRO A 226 -2.06 -13.82 -8.61
C PRO A 226 -0.65 -13.24 -8.46
N SER A 227 -0.20 -13.07 -7.22
CA SER A 227 1.16 -12.68 -6.87
C SER A 227 2.00 -13.85 -6.38
N VAL A 228 1.37 -15.00 -6.17
CA VAL A 228 2.02 -16.25 -5.72
C VAL A 228 1.73 -17.36 -6.72
N ASP A 229 2.78 -18.09 -7.10
CA ASP A 229 2.70 -19.34 -7.86
C ASP A 229 3.43 -20.44 -7.10
N SER A 230 2.89 -21.66 -7.10
CA SER A 230 3.46 -22.77 -6.31
C SER A 230 3.45 -24.10 -7.02
N LYS A 231 4.45 -24.92 -6.70
CA LYS A 231 4.59 -26.26 -7.27
C LYS A 231 5.33 -27.17 -6.30
N LEU A 232 4.86 -28.40 -6.14
CA LEU A 232 5.67 -29.44 -5.52
C LEU A 232 6.64 -30.00 -6.57
N LEU A 233 7.94 -29.85 -6.32
CA LEU A 233 9.00 -30.39 -7.14
C LEU A 233 9.30 -31.85 -6.78
N ASP A 234 10.14 -32.48 -7.58
CA ASP A 234 10.63 -33.83 -7.29
C ASP A 234 11.32 -33.88 -5.92
N ASN A 235 11.34 -35.03 -5.29
CA ASN A 235 11.87 -35.27 -3.94
C ASN A 235 11.12 -34.57 -2.79
N GLY A 236 9.94 -34.00 -3.03
CA GLY A 236 9.12 -33.35 -2.02
C GLY A 236 9.60 -31.94 -1.63
N VAL A 237 10.28 -31.27 -2.54
CA VAL A 237 10.64 -29.84 -2.36
C VAL A 237 9.48 -28.96 -2.83
N GLY A 238 8.94 -28.16 -1.92
CA GLY A 238 7.98 -27.11 -2.25
C GLY A 238 8.69 -25.93 -2.90
N TYR A 239 8.12 -25.38 -3.96
CA TYR A 239 8.56 -24.14 -4.60
C TYR A 239 7.43 -23.16 -4.58
N ILE A 240 7.69 -21.94 -4.08
CA ILE A 240 6.77 -20.81 -4.09
C ILE A 240 7.47 -19.61 -4.69
N GLN A 241 6.96 -19.10 -5.80
CA GLN A 241 7.39 -17.83 -6.38
C GLN A 241 6.47 -16.72 -5.93
N VAL A 242 7.04 -15.61 -5.47
CA VAL A 242 6.32 -14.40 -5.08
C VAL A 242 6.78 -13.27 -5.98
N SER A 243 5.89 -12.76 -6.83
CA SER A 243 6.22 -11.72 -7.81
C SER A 243 6.18 -10.31 -7.23
N GLU A 244 5.33 -10.06 -6.22
CA GLU A 244 5.16 -8.77 -5.55
C GLU A 244 4.45 -8.96 -4.21
N PHE A 245 4.58 -8.02 -3.27
CA PHE A 245 3.88 -8.05 -1.98
C PHE A 245 2.67 -7.12 -2.00
N GLN A 246 1.53 -7.66 -2.39
CA GLN A 246 0.22 -6.99 -2.45
C GLN A 246 -0.62 -7.36 -1.22
N THR A 247 -1.79 -6.72 -1.05
CA THR A 247 -2.67 -6.99 0.10
C THR A 247 -3.10 -8.47 0.21
N ASN A 248 -3.30 -9.15 -0.92
CA ASN A 248 -3.73 -10.54 -0.99
C ASN A 248 -2.56 -11.56 -1.02
N THR A 249 -1.30 -11.09 -1.09
CA THR A 249 -0.14 -11.99 -1.24
C THR A 249 0.06 -12.89 -0.03
N ALA A 250 -0.14 -12.38 1.19
CA ALA A 250 0.03 -13.18 2.39
C ALA A 250 -0.95 -14.37 2.43
N SER A 251 -2.24 -14.14 2.11
CA SER A 251 -3.22 -15.21 2.04
C SER A 251 -2.94 -16.21 0.91
N GLN A 252 -2.52 -15.73 -0.29
CA GLN A 252 -2.12 -16.61 -1.38
C GLN A 252 -0.90 -17.47 -1.02
N PHE A 253 0.05 -16.89 -0.27
CA PHE A 253 1.22 -17.61 0.21
C PHE A 253 0.85 -18.67 1.26
N GLU A 254 -0.04 -18.35 2.19
CA GLU A 254 -0.54 -19.31 3.20
C GLU A 254 -1.26 -20.49 2.54
N ASP A 255 -2.16 -20.21 1.59
CA ASP A 255 -2.86 -21.25 0.81
C ASP A 255 -1.88 -22.16 0.05
N ALA A 256 -0.86 -21.57 -0.58
CA ALA A 256 0.19 -22.29 -1.29
C ALA A 256 1.02 -23.17 -0.34
N LEU A 257 1.45 -22.61 0.80
CA LEU A 257 2.23 -23.30 1.81
C LEU A 257 1.45 -24.49 2.42
N ASP A 258 0.19 -24.26 2.77
CA ASP A 258 -0.70 -25.32 3.30
C ASP A 258 -0.95 -26.39 2.24
N GLY A 259 -1.17 -26.00 1.00
CA GLY A 259 -1.31 -26.93 -0.12
C GLY A 259 -0.09 -27.82 -0.32
N LEU A 260 1.12 -27.27 -0.26
CA LEU A 260 2.38 -28.00 -0.36
C LEU A 260 2.63 -28.89 0.87
N THR A 261 2.33 -28.38 2.06
CA THR A 261 2.43 -29.15 3.32
C THR A 261 1.52 -30.39 3.29
N ASN A 262 0.28 -30.23 2.85
CA ASN A 262 -0.68 -31.33 2.70
C ASN A 262 -0.24 -32.38 1.64
N GLN A 263 0.56 -31.97 0.67
CA GLN A 263 1.19 -32.85 -0.34
C GLN A 263 2.45 -33.55 0.19
N GLY A 264 2.88 -33.28 1.43
CA GLY A 264 4.05 -33.90 2.05
C GLY A 264 5.37 -33.22 1.72
N MET A 265 5.36 -31.89 1.59
CA MET A 265 6.57 -31.06 1.43
C MET A 265 7.57 -31.34 2.55
N LYS A 266 8.85 -31.45 2.22
CA LYS A 266 9.96 -31.71 3.15
C LYS A 266 10.93 -30.54 3.29
N GLY A 267 10.92 -29.60 2.34
CA GLY A 267 11.73 -28.39 2.32
C GLY A 267 11.09 -27.37 1.39
N LEU A 268 11.32 -26.09 1.65
CA LEU A 268 10.68 -24.98 0.95
C LEU A 268 11.72 -24.11 0.21
N ILE A 269 11.50 -23.88 -1.09
CA ILE A 269 12.19 -22.84 -1.84
C ILE A 269 11.22 -21.68 -2.05
N VAL A 270 11.60 -20.48 -1.58
CA VAL A 270 10.88 -19.21 -1.85
C VAL A 270 11.66 -18.40 -2.86
N ASP A 271 11.07 -18.14 -4.02
CA ASP A 271 11.70 -17.37 -5.09
C ASP A 271 11.20 -15.91 -5.07
N LEU A 272 12.12 -15.01 -4.72
CA LEU A 272 11.91 -13.56 -4.67
C LEU A 272 12.69 -12.83 -5.78
N ARG A 273 13.21 -13.53 -6.76
CA ARG A 273 13.91 -12.91 -7.89
C ARG A 273 12.96 -12.02 -8.68
N ALA A 274 13.48 -10.90 -9.16
CA ALA A 274 12.72 -9.87 -9.87
C ALA A 274 11.52 -9.28 -9.09
N ASN A 275 11.43 -9.53 -7.78
CA ASN A 275 10.38 -8.98 -6.92
C ASN A 275 10.80 -7.63 -6.34
N PRO A 276 10.19 -6.49 -6.76
CA PRO A 276 10.59 -5.15 -6.33
C PRO A 276 10.16 -4.80 -4.89
N GLY A 277 9.44 -5.72 -4.23
CA GLY A 277 8.88 -5.53 -2.89
C GLY A 277 7.38 -5.31 -2.91
N GLY A 278 6.89 -4.41 -2.08
CA GLY A 278 5.48 -4.10 -1.90
C GLY A 278 5.14 -3.75 -0.45
N LEU A 279 4.01 -4.24 0.03
CA LEU A 279 3.48 -3.92 1.35
C LEU A 279 4.29 -4.56 2.48
N LEU A 280 4.62 -3.71 3.46
CA LEU A 280 5.27 -4.15 4.70
C LEU A 280 4.41 -5.15 5.48
N THR A 281 3.09 -4.95 5.54
CA THR A 281 2.17 -5.86 6.21
C THR A 281 2.17 -7.25 5.56
N ALA A 282 2.11 -7.32 4.23
CA ALA A 282 2.09 -8.60 3.53
C ALA A 282 3.36 -9.43 3.79
N VAL A 283 4.55 -8.80 3.71
CA VAL A 283 5.80 -9.53 3.97
C VAL A 283 5.93 -9.93 5.43
N THR A 284 5.46 -9.11 6.39
CA THR A 284 5.54 -9.48 7.80
C THR A 284 4.64 -10.66 8.14
N GLU A 285 3.41 -10.71 7.62
CA GLU A 285 2.51 -11.85 7.76
C GLU A 285 3.07 -13.14 7.14
N MET A 286 3.68 -13.04 5.95
CA MET A 286 4.30 -14.20 5.29
C MET A 286 5.49 -14.75 6.06
N VAL A 287 6.38 -13.87 6.54
CA VAL A 287 7.58 -14.25 7.28
C VAL A 287 7.22 -14.81 8.65
N ASP A 288 6.26 -14.20 9.31
CA ASP A 288 5.73 -14.63 10.60
C ASP A 288 5.23 -16.09 10.55
N ARG A 289 4.56 -16.48 9.46
CA ARG A 289 4.09 -17.85 9.20
C ARG A 289 5.24 -18.89 9.09
N LEU A 290 6.47 -18.44 8.90
CA LEU A 290 7.66 -19.30 8.74
C LEU A 290 8.56 -19.31 9.97
N LEU A 291 8.49 -18.26 10.81
CA LEU A 291 9.40 -18.06 11.93
C LEU A 291 8.83 -18.61 13.24
N PRO A 292 9.69 -19.10 14.14
CA PRO A 292 9.29 -19.38 15.50
C PRO A 292 9.10 -18.09 16.32
N ALA A 293 8.25 -18.17 17.34
CA ALA A 293 8.03 -17.10 18.31
C ALA A 293 9.22 -16.89 19.27
N GLU A 294 10.40 -16.68 18.74
CA GLU A 294 11.64 -16.55 19.50
C GLU A 294 12.17 -15.11 19.49
N THR A 295 12.94 -14.77 20.51
CA THR A 295 13.53 -13.44 20.63
C THR A 295 14.87 -13.40 19.92
N VAL A 296 14.98 -12.62 18.84
CA VAL A 296 16.22 -12.36 18.12
C VAL A 296 16.80 -11.03 18.61
N GLY A 297 18.04 -11.05 19.03
CA GLY A 297 18.71 -9.85 19.56
C GLY A 297 18.07 -9.31 20.84
N LYS A 298 17.57 -8.06 20.82
CA LYS A 298 16.93 -7.36 21.96
C LYS A 298 15.49 -6.96 21.68
N LEU A 299 14.95 -7.43 20.59
CA LEU A 299 13.58 -7.10 20.13
C LEU A 299 12.55 -8.05 20.73
N PRO A 300 11.25 -7.74 20.70
CA PRO A 300 10.20 -8.67 21.06
C PRO A 300 10.30 -9.96 20.25
N ALA A 301 9.82 -11.06 20.83
CA ALA A 301 9.72 -12.34 20.14
C ALA A 301 8.92 -12.19 18.83
N GLY A 302 9.26 -12.98 17.81
CA GLY A 302 8.60 -12.93 16.51
C GLY A 302 8.85 -11.67 15.68
N THR A 303 9.77 -10.78 16.07
CA THR A 303 10.06 -9.58 15.27
C THR A 303 10.65 -9.95 13.91
N VAL A 304 9.94 -9.59 12.85
CA VAL A 304 10.37 -9.75 11.45
C VAL A 304 11.23 -8.59 10.99
N VAL A 305 10.86 -7.40 11.37
CA VAL A 305 11.53 -6.15 10.98
C VAL A 305 11.20 -5.04 11.97
N TYR A 306 12.07 -4.06 12.11
CA TYR A 306 11.70 -2.82 12.78
C TYR A 306 12.05 -1.59 11.95
N THR A 307 11.29 -0.50 12.17
CA THR A 307 11.52 0.78 11.52
C THR A 307 12.00 1.81 12.53
N LYS A 308 12.73 2.81 12.02
CA LYS A 308 13.18 3.96 12.81
C LYS A 308 12.94 5.23 12.02
N ASP A 309 12.13 6.14 12.59
CA ASP A 309 11.85 7.45 12.00
C ASP A 309 12.97 8.48 12.23
N LYS A 310 12.80 9.70 11.69
CA LYS A 310 13.77 10.81 11.84
C LYS A 310 13.97 11.27 13.29
N ASN A 311 13.03 10.99 14.19
CA ASN A 311 13.09 11.35 15.61
C ASN A 311 13.71 10.23 16.46
N GLY A 312 13.98 9.07 15.85
CA GLY A 312 14.53 7.90 16.53
C GLY A 312 13.47 6.99 17.14
N ASN A 313 12.18 7.21 16.89
CA ASN A 313 11.12 6.31 17.33
C ASN A 313 11.23 4.99 16.58
N ILE A 314 11.09 3.89 17.31
CA ILE A 314 11.17 2.53 16.79
C ILE A 314 9.77 1.93 16.79
N GLN A 315 9.43 1.25 15.70
CA GLN A 315 8.23 0.43 15.57
C GLN A 315 8.66 -0.95 15.08
N THR A 316 8.23 -2.01 15.76
CA THR A 316 8.47 -3.41 15.42
C THR A 316 7.27 -3.99 14.68
N PHE A 317 7.52 -4.96 13.80
CA PHE A 317 6.52 -5.68 13.01
C PHE A 317 6.85 -7.18 13.07
N GLY A 318 5.82 -7.99 13.09
CA GLY A 318 5.83 -9.42 13.38
C GLY A 318 5.05 -9.68 14.66
N ASP A 319 4.69 -10.91 14.91
CA ASP A 319 4.02 -11.31 16.14
C ASP A 319 4.61 -12.63 16.69
N ASP A 320 4.04 -13.16 17.76
CA ASP A 320 4.52 -14.33 18.46
C ASP A 320 3.45 -15.46 18.48
N ASP A 321 2.70 -15.64 17.40
CA ASP A 321 1.61 -16.64 17.34
C ASP A 321 2.11 -18.10 17.40
N GLY A 322 3.42 -18.29 17.29
CA GLY A 322 4.09 -19.59 17.44
C GLY A 322 3.91 -20.54 16.26
N LYS A 323 3.35 -20.06 15.15
CA LYS A 323 3.28 -20.84 13.93
C LYS A 323 4.62 -20.80 13.20
N GLN A 324 5.14 -21.97 12.90
CA GLN A 324 6.35 -22.10 12.09
C GLN A 324 6.25 -23.34 11.20
N ILE A 325 7.13 -23.44 10.22
CA ILE A 325 7.33 -24.67 9.45
C ILE A 325 8.57 -25.39 9.95
N ASP A 326 8.46 -26.71 10.11
CA ASP A 326 9.54 -27.60 10.59
C ASP A 326 10.30 -28.20 9.41
N CYS A 327 10.79 -27.37 8.47
CA CYS A 327 11.59 -27.83 7.34
C CYS A 327 12.61 -26.79 6.92
N PRO A 328 13.71 -27.19 6.26
CA PRO A 328 14.69 -26.24 5.73
C PRO A 328 14.08 -25.34 4.67
N ILE A 329 14.60 -24.08 4.61
CA ILE A 329 14.17 -23.04 3.69
C ILE A 329 15.36 -22.63 2.81
N VAL A 330 15.13 -22.45 1.52
CA VAL A 330 16.05 -21.78 0.60
C VAL A 330 15.35 -20.57 0.01
N VAL A 331 15.98 -19.41 0.04
CA VAL A 331 15.44 -18.18 -0.54
C VAL A 331 16.26 -17.79 -1.76
N LEU A 332 15.62 -17.74 -2.93
CA LEU A 332 16.22 -17.24 -4.16
C LEU A 332 16.07 -15.72 -4.22
N VAL A 333 17.17 -15.02 -4.43
CA VAL A 333 17.23 -13.56 -4.54
C VAL A 333 18.11 -13.11 -5.71
N ASP A 334 17.83 -11.93 -6.25
CA ASP A 334 18.65 -11.29 -7.26
C ASP A 334 18.80 -9.76 -7.01
N GLU A 335 19.48 -9.07 -7.90
CA GLU A 335 19.69 -7.62 -7.84
C GLU A 335 18.42 -6.78 -7.97
N ASN A 336 17.28 -7.39 -8.35
CA ASN A 336 15.98 -6.77 -8.44
C ASN A 336 15.11 -7.10 -7.22
N SER A 337 15.52 -8.04 -6.36
CA SER A 337 14.89 -8.31 -5.06
C SER A 337 15.08 -7.10 -4.16
N ALA A 338 14.01 -6.34 -3.90
CA ALA A 338 14.09 -5.06 -3.21
C ALA A 338 13.05 -4.90 -2.10
N SER A 339 13.32 -3.99 -1.14
CA SER A 339 12.36 -3.55 -0.12
C SER A 339 11.76 -4.72 0.69
N ALA A 340 10.47 -5.07 0.52
CA ALA A 340 9.82 -6.17 1.21
C ALA A 340 10.52 -7.52 0.96
N SER A 341 11.04 -7.76 -0.26
CA SER A 341 11.88 -8.95 -0.54
C SER A 341 13.13 -8.99 0.32
N GLU A 342 13.71 -7.84 0.61
CA GLU A 342 14.90 -7.73 1.47
C GLU A 342 14.54 -7.84 2.96
N ILE A 343 13.32 -7.47 3.35
CA ILE A 343 12.80 -7.75 4.70
C ILE A 343 12.68 -9.26 4.90
N PHE A 344 12.07 -9.95 3.92
CA PHE A 344 11.96 -11.41 3.93
C PHE A 344 13.34 -12.08 4.04
N ALA A 345 14.24 -11.76 3.11
CA ALA A 345 15.58 -12.34 3.07
C ALA A 345 16.40 -12.01 4.32
N GLY A 346 16.30 -10.78 4.85
CA GLY A 346 17.00 -10.34 6.05
C GLY A 346 16.53 -11.05 7.32
N ALA A 347 15.22 -11.23 7.47
CA ALA A 347 14.65 -11.98 8.58
C ALA A 347 15.09 -13.46 8.53
N MET A 348 14.99 -14.11 7.37
CA MET A 348 15.46 -15.50 7.21
C MET A 348 16.93 -15.64 7.57
N LYS A 349 17.78 -14.69 7.14
CA LYS A 349 19.21 -14.73 7.43
C LYS A 349 19.51 -14.54 8.91
N ASP A 350 18.90 -13.55 9.55
CA ASP A 350 19.14 -13.24 10.97
C ASP A 350 18.68 -14.39 11.87
N TYR A 351 17.49 -14.97 11.63
CA TYR A 351 16.97 -16.11 12.41
C TYR A 351 17.80 -17.39 12.19
N ASN A 352 18.36 -17.57 10.98
CA ASN A 352 19.31 -18.65 10.70
C ASN A 352 20.65 -18.46 11.42
N GLU A 353 21.20 -17.24 11.42
CA GLU A 353 22.46 -16.92 12.12
C GLU A 353 22.33 -17.17 13.63
N ASP A 354 21.16 -16.91 14.20
CA ASP A 354 20.88 -17.15 15.62
C ASP A 354 20.46 -18.62 15.92
N GLY A 355 20.39 -19.47 14.89
CA GLY A 355 20.16 -20.93 15.03
C GLY A 355 18.71 -21.33 15.27
N TYR A 356 17.74 -20.46 15.02
CA TYR A 356 16.32 -20.75 15.22
C TYR A 356 15.66 -21.46 14.03
N ILE A 357 16.18 -21.27 12.82
CA ILE A 357 15.71 -21.92 11.59
C ILE A 357 16.90 -22.42 10.77
N ASP A 358 16.64 -23.29 9.81
CA ASP A 358 17.62 -23.73 8.81
C ASP A 358 17.29 -23.07 7.46
N ALA A 359 17.81 -21.84 7.24
CA ALA A 359 17.59 -21.06 6.03
C ALA A 359 18.89 -20.80 5.28
N THR A 360 18.85 -20.69 3.95
CA THR A 360 19.99 -20.35 3.10
C THR A 360 19.54 -19.46 1.94
N LEU A 361 20.21 -18.33 1.74
CA LEU A 361 19.98 -17.43 0.63
C LEU A 361 20.87 -17.84 -0.58
N VAL A 362 20.26 -17.97 -1.76
CA VAL A 362 20.93 -18.36 -3.00
C VAL A 362 20.65 -17.33 -4.09
N GLY A 363 21.64 -16.97 -4.89
CA GLY A 363 21.48 -16.08 -6.05
C GLY A 363 22.44 -14.92 -6.06
N LYS A 364 21.95 -13.69 -6.17
CA LYS A 364 22.77 -12.48 -6.23
C LYS A 364 22.43 -11.54 -5.07
N LYS A 365 23.34 -10.59 -4.83
CA LYS A 365 23.14 -9.51 -3.87
C LYS A 365 21.89 -8.71 -4.21
N THR A 366 21.05 -8.44 -3.20
CA THR A 366 19.81 -7.70 -3.37
C THR A 366 20.00 -6.21 -3.63
N PHE A 367 18.95 -5.51 -3.99
CA PHE A 367 18.95 -4.12 -4.48
C PHE A 367 19.50 -3.10 -3.47
N GLY A 368 19.11 -3.19 -2.20
CA GLY A 368 19.51 -2.23 -1.16
C GLY A 368 18.51 -1.10 -0.92
N LYS A 369 17.19 -1.36 -0.92
CA LYS A 369 16.17 -0.38 -0.57
C LYS A 369 15.70 -0.55 0.87
N GLY A 370 16.44 -0.01 1.83
CA GLY A 370 16.18 -0.10 3.28
C GLY A 370 15.42 1.09 3.86
N ILE A 371 14.40 1.60 3.15
CA ILE A 371 13.58 2.76 3.53
C ILE A 371 12.10 2.49 3.32
N VAL A 372 11.27 3.12 4.16
CA VAL A 372 9.82 2.99 4.17
C VAL A 372 9.18 4.30 3.74
N GLN A 373 8.22 4.21 2.84
CA GLN A 373 7.37 5.33 2.45
C GLN A 373 6.01 5.23 3.12
N THR A 374 5.47 6.40 3.49
CA THR A 374 4.09 6.55 3.96
C THR A 374 3.32 7.38 2.96
N ILE A 375 2.09 6.98 2.67
CA ILE A 375 1.18 7.69 1.77
C ILE A 375 0.28 8.59 2.62
N TYR A 376 0.16 9.85 2.21
CA TYR A 376 -0.75 10.84 2.80
C TYR A 376 -1.70 11.32 1.72
N ASN A 377 -3.01 11.19 1.97
CA ASN A 377 -4.05 11.69 1.07
C ASN A 377 -4.16 13.21 1.18
N LEU A 378 -4.33 13.88 0.05
CA LEU A 378 -4.64 15.29 -0.06
C LEU A 378 -6.15 15.51 -0.19
N SER A 379 -6.60 16.78 -0.15
CA SER A 379 -8.01 17.13 -0.02
C SER A 379 -8.85 16.93 -1.28
N ASP A 380 -8.20 16.82 -2.43
CA ASP A 380 -8.77 16.73 -3.78
C ASP A 380 -8.77 15.32 -4.39
N GLY A 381 -8.26 14.34 -3.64
CA GLY A 381 -8.13 12.95 -4.06
C GLY A 381 -6.72 12.57 -4.48
N ASP A 382 -5.84 13.55 -4.60
CA ASP A 382 -4.42 13.35 -4.82
C ASP A 382 -3.72 12.75 -3.60
N ALA A 383 -2.47 12.33 -3.75
CA ALA A 383 -1.70 11.78 -2.64
C ALA A 383 -0.21 12.13 -2.75
N VAL A 384 0.47 12.12 -1.61
CA VAL A 384 1.92 12.13 -1.57
C VAL A 384 2.44 10.88 -0.89
N LYS A 385 3.42 10.25 -1.49
CA LYS A 385 4.20 9.16 -0.91
C LYS A 385 5.54 9.73 -0.48
N ILE A 386 5.87 9.65 0.82
CA ILE A 386 7.06 10.27 1.40
C ILE A 386 7.87 9.24 2.17
N THR A 387 9.19 9.23 2.00
CA THR A 387 10.10 8.43 2.83
C THR A 387 10.10 8.97 4.26
N THR A 388 9.61 8.16 5.19
CA THR A 388 9.42 8.54 6.61
C THR A 388 10.36 7.82 7.56
N SER A 389 10.82 6.62 7.20
CA SER A 389 11.60 5.78 8.09
C SER A 389 12.65 4.96 7.34
N LYS A 390 13.64 4.46 8.09
CA LYS A 390 14.51 3.37 7.64
C LYS A 390 14.07 2.10 8.33
N TYR A 391 14.20 0.96 7.64
CA TYR A 391 13.98 -0.32 8.28
C TYR A 391 15.30 -1.07 8.51
N TYR A 392 15.22 -2.00 9.44
CA TYR A 392 16.34 -2.79 9.94
C TYR A 392 15.88 -4.24 10.10
N THR A 393 16.77 -5.16 9.81
CA THR A 393 16.55 -6.59 10.09
C THR A 393 16.47 -6.84 11.61
N PRO A 394 15.99 -7.99 12.08
CA PRO A 394 15.89 -8.29 13.51
C PRO A 394 17.20 -8.07 14.29
N ASN A 395 18.34 -8.41 13.71
CA ASN A 395 19.68 -8.19 14.32
C ASN A 395 20.20 -6.74 14.17
N GLY A 396 19.42 -5.82 13.59
CA GLY A 396 19.74 -4.40 13.54
C GLY A 396 20.52 -3.96 12.31
N HIS A 397 20.59 -4.77 11.28
CA HIS A 397 21.26 -4.41 10.03
C HIS A 397 20.40 -3.50 9.18
N ASN A 398 20.87 -2.28 8.90
CA ASN A 398 20.25 -1.43 7.89
C ASN A 398 20.84 -1.76 6.51
N ILE A 399 20.00 -2.16 5.59
CA ILE A 399 20.39 -2.62 4.25
C ILE A 399 20.38 -1.50 3.21
N HIS A 400 19.94 -0.27 3.55
CA HIS A 400 19.83 0.83 2.59
C HIS A 400 21.15 1.13 1.89
N LYS A 401 21.16 1.08 0.55
CA LYS A 401 22.31 1.21 -0.35
C LYS A 401 23.39 0.15 -0.15
N LYS A 402 23.06 -0.93 0.56
CA LYS A 402 23.99 -2.05 0.81
C LYS A 402 23.50 -3.36 0.20
N GLY A 403 22.19 -3.63 0.30
CA GLY A 403 21.62 -4.92 -0.04
C GLY A 403 21.97 -6.02 0.96
N ILE A 404 21.54 -7.22 0.66
CA ILE A 404 21.81 -8.45 1.41
C ILE A 404 22.62 -9.38 0.48
N GLU A 405 23.77 -9.83 0.97
CA GLU A 405 24.58 -10.81 0.26
C GLU A 405 23.96 -12.20 0.43
N PRO A 406 23.82 -13.00 -0.64
CA PRO A 406 23.42 -14.40 -0.53
C PRO A 406 24.51 -15.23 0.17
N ASP A 407 24.11 -16.35 0.74
CA ASP A 407 25.05 -17.32 1.32
C ASP A 407 25.74 -18.16 0.25
N VAL A 408 25.04 -18.39 -0.87
CA VAL A 408 25.55 -19.07 -2.06
C VAL A 408 25.36 -18.16 -3.27
N GLU A 409 26.44 -17.55 -3.75
CA GLU A 409 26.38 -16.66 -4.91
C GLU A 409 26.34 -17.47 -6.22
N VAL A 410 25.35 -17.16 -7.07
CA VAL A 410 25.16 -17.79 -8.39
C VAL A 410 24.63 -16.76 -9.37
N ASP A 411 25.30 -16.63 -10.52
CA ASP A 411 24.80 -15.79 -11.62
C ASP A 411 23.54 -16.40 -12.26
N TYR A 412 22.63 -15.54 -12.69
CA TYR A 412 21.48 -16.00 -13.46
C TYR A 412 21.92 -16.43 -14.85
N GLU A 413 21.59 -17.66 -15.21
CA GLU A 413 21.76 -18.19 -16.57
C GLU A 413 20.56 -19.10 -16.88
N TYR A 414 19.99 -18.92 -18.05
CA TYR A 414 18.98 -19.82 -18.60
C TYR A 414 19.57 -20.54 -19.82
N THR A 415 19.75 -21.84 -19.67
CA THR A 415 20.41 -22.68 -20.69
C THR A 415 19.44 -23.33 -21.68
N GLY A 416 18.14 -23.09 -21.51
CA GLY A 416 17.07 -23.57 -22.39
C GLY A 416 16.86 -22.72 -23.65
N ASP A 417 15.92 -23.14 -24.49
CA ASP A 417 15.51 -22.37 -25.68
C ASP A 417 14.67 -21.14 -25.22
N THR A 418 15.20 -19.96 -25.46
CA THR A 418 14.52 -18.68 -25.09
C THR A 418 13.27 -18.38 -25.95
N ASN A 419 13.03 -19.13 -27.03
CA ASN A 419 11.80 -19.03 -27.82
C ASN A 419 10.70 -20.00 -27.37
N ALA A 420 11.03 -20.96 -26.49
CA ALA A 420 10.09 -21.86 -25.85
C ALA A 420 9.56 -21.27 -24.52
N ASP A 421 8.52 -21.89 -23.96
CA ASP A 421 8.08 -21.56 -22.62
C ASP A 421 9.19 -21.86 -21.59
N TYR A 422 9.25 -21.06 -20.51
CA TYR A 422 10.23 -21.24 -19.44
C TYR A 422 10.14 -22.63 -18.82
N ASP A 423 11.28 -23.30 -18.70
CA ASP A 423 11.38 -24.60 -18.06
C ASP A 423 12.42 -24.55 -16.94
N MET A 424 11.99 -24.82 -15.72
CA MET A 424 12.77 -24.77 -14.50
C MET A 424 14.06 -25.59 -14.55
N GLN A 425 14.12 -26.66 -15.34
CA GLN A 425 15.30 -27.52 -15.46
C GLN A 425 16.52 -26.78 -16.06
N TYR A 426 16.29 -25.70 -16.82
CA TYR A 426 17.34 -24.91 -17.48
C TYR A 426 17.71 -23.63 -16.72
N ASP A 427 17.09 -23.36 -15.57
CA ASP A 427 17.40 -22.21 -14.72
C ASP A 427 18.54 -22.57 -13.75
N VAL A 428 19.74 -22.07 -14.01
CA VAL A 428 20.96 -22.41 -13.25
C VAL A 428 20.86 -22.01 -11.79
N GLN A 429 20.27 -20.85 -11.48
CA GLN A 429 20.08 -20.42 -10.08
C GLN A 429 19.08 -21.31 -9.33
N LEU A 430 17.94 -21.63 -9.96
CA LEU A 430 16.96 -22.52 -9.37
C LEU A 430 17.52 -23.93 -9.18
N GLN A 431 18.27 -24.47 -10.14
CA GLN A 431 18.93 -25.78 -10.01
C GLN A 431 19.93 -25.77 -8.85
N LYS A 432 20.65 -24.66 -8.62
CA LYS A 432 21.53 -24.53 -7.45
C LYS A 432 20.74 -24.48 -6.13
N ALA A 433 19.61 -23.79 -6.09
CA ALA A 433 18.74 -23.78 -4.93
C ALA A 433 18.19 -25.20 -4.59
N ILE A 434 17.83 -25.96 -5.62
CA ILE A 434 17.41 -27.38 -5.48
C ILE A 434 18.57 -28.24 -4.98
N GLU A 435 19.79 -28.03 -5.47
CA GLU A 435 20.99 -28.72 -4.99
C GLU A 435 21.23 -28.48 -3.49
N VAL A 436 21.23 -27.18 -3.08
CA VAL A 436 21.36 -26.79 -1.66
C VAL A 436 20.26 -27.42 -0.79
N MET A 437 19.01 -27.38 -1.26
CA MET A 437 17.90 -28.01 -0.56
C MET A 437 18.10 -29.52 -0.41
N ASN A 438 18.51 -30.21 -1.46
CA ASN A 438 18.76 -31.66 -1.41
C ASN A 438 19.92 -32.02 -0.47
N GLU A 439 20.88 -31.14 -0.24
CA GLU A 439 21.93 -31.33 0.77
C GLU A 439 21.39 -31.22 2.19
N LYS A 440 20.47 -30.29 2.45
CA LYS A 440 19.80 -30.11 3.74
C LYS A 440 18.83 -31.26 4.09
N LEU A 441 18.29 -31.94 3.10
CA LEU A 441 17.35 -33.05 3.28
C LEU A 441 18.03 -34.43 3.47
N LYS A 442 19.36 -34.51 3.39
CA LYS A 442 20.13 -35.76 3.63
C LYS A 442 20.31 -36.07 5.11
#